data_739e90eeda73fcaa3360f6e1e9d8ae09
#
_entry.id   739e90eeda73fcaa3360f6e1e9d8ae09
#
_cell.length_a   1.000
_cell.length_b   1.000
_cell.length_c   1.000
_cell.angle_alpha   90.00
_cell.angle_beta   90.00
_cell.angle_gamma   90.00
#
_symmetry.space_group_name_H-M   'P 1'
#
loop_
_entity.id
_entity.type
_entity.pdbx_description
1 polymer ?
#
loop_
_entity_poly.entity_id
_entity_poly.type
_entity_poly.pdbx_seq_one_letter_code
_entity_poly.pdbx_strand_id
1 'polypeptide(L)'
;KPFLWTQGKQYGGRSLTWGGITLRFSPNDFYPAQKDGFGPNWPISYDEISPHYDFIEQFCGIYGKKDDIKEVPDGKYIDEIPLTKNENIFGSQVKSKLNYPFIQSRGFDRNSSVREKEWPRSSSTGSTIKKALETGKVQILSNHIVESFETNKITELASKITIVNTNNGHKEVLNCDLVFLCASTISTLRILLNSEAQSNSSGFEDTSGKLGKFLMDHISVCRFFSVPNKKNSASQGDQPPDLSGAGSFFIPFGTNLPKIENINFLRGYG
;
A
#
# COMPACT_ATOMS: atom_id res chain seq x y z
N LYS A 1 2.22 7.50 25.90
CA LYS A 1 3.35 6.61 25.56
C LYS A 1 4.00 7.14 24.29
N PRO A 2 5.33 7.08 24.13
CA PRO A 2 5.97 7.44 22.89
C PRO A 2 5.54 6.50 21.78
N PHE A 3 5.44 7.04 20.56
CA PHE A 3 5.16 6.23 19.36
C PHE A 3 6.35 5.29 19.10
N LEU A 4 6.05 4.02 18.91
CA LEU A 4 7.04 3.01 18.53
C LEU A 4 6.83 2.62 17.08
N TRP A 5 7.82 2.92 16.25
CA TRP A 5 7.83 2.46 14.88
C TRP A 5 8.16 0.97 14.81
N THR A 6 7.23 0.18 14.34
CA THR A 6 7.43 -1.25 14.13
C THR A 6 7.47 -1.58 12.64
N GLN A 7 8.43 -2.39 12.23
CA GLN A 7 8.59 -2.82 10.85
C GLN A 7 8.98 -4.30 10.80
N GLY A 8 8.23 -5.08 10.04
CA GLY A 8 8.60 -6.46 9.74
C GLY A 8 9.80 -6.51 8.79
N LYS A 9 10.81 -7.31 9.13
CA LYS A 9 12.02 -7.51 8.33
C LYS A 9 12.14 -8.92 7.74
N GLN A 10 11.10 -9.74 7.93
CA GLN A 10 11.04 -11.10 7.40
C GLN A 10 11.00 -11.11 5.87
N TYR A 11 11.44 -12.22 5.29
CA TYR A 11 11.28 -12.49 3.86
C TYR A 11 9.81 -12.37 3.44
N GLY A 12 9.52 -11.58 2.41
CA GLY A 12 8.16 -11.20 2.04
C GLY A 12 7.66 -9.90 2.68
N GLY A 13 8.35 -9.38 3.71
CA GLY A 13 8.12 -8.06 4.29
C GLY A 13 6.70 -7.87 4.83
N ARG A 14 6.19 -6.66 4.68
CA ARG A 14 4.86 -6.28 5.18
C ARG A 14 3.70 -6.93 4.40
N SER A 15 3.96 -7.45 3.20
CA SER A 15 2.93 -8.18 2.46
C SER A 15 2.45 -9.47 3.15
N LEU A 16 3.15 -9.94 4.18
CA LEU A 16 2.73 -11.05 5.03
C LEU A 16 1.81 -10.64 6.20
N THR A 17 1.68 -9.33 6.46
CA THR A 17 0.99 -8.82 7.67
C THR A 17 -0.07 -7.76 7.37
N TRP A 18 -0.26 -7.38 6.12
CA TRP A 18 -1.25 -6.38 5.71
C TRP A 18 -2.64 -6.97 5.46
N GLY A 19 -3.63 -6.12 5.30
CA GLY A 19 -5.00 -6.54 5.02
C GLY A 19 -5.26 -6.96 3.57
N GLY A 20 -4.32 -6.74 2.65
CA GLY A 20 -4.49 -7.07 1.23
C GLY A 20 -5.46 -6.15 0.48
N ILE A 21 -5.75 -4.97 1.02
CA ILE A 21 -6.61 -3.95 0.42
C ILE A 21 -5.76 -3.09 -0.53
N THR A 22 -6.25 -2.88 -1.75
CA THR A 22 -5.52 -2.23 -2.84
C THR A 22 -6.37 -1.14 -3.49
N LEU A 23 -6.62 -0.07 -2.78
CA LEU A 23 -7.28 1.10 -3.35
C LEU A 23 -6.27 1.92 -4.16
N ARG A 24 -6.72 2.48 -5.28
CA ARG A 24 -5.94 3.45 -6.04
C ARG A 24 -5.97 4.82 -5.34
N PHE A 25 -4.89 5.56 -5.44
CA PHE A 25 -4.95 6.98 -5.18
C PHE A 25 -5.85 7.67 -6.20
N SER A 26 -6.61 8.65 -5.75
CA SER A 26 -7.42 9.48 -6.65
C SER A 26 -6.55 10.52 -7.37
N PRO A 27 -7.00 11.10 -8.48
CA PRO A 27 -6.29 12.23 -9.11
C PRO A 27 -5.96 13.36 -8.13
N ASN A 28 -6.80 13.51 -7.10
CA ASN A 28 -6.63 14.55 -6.09
C ASN A 28 -5.44 14.33 -5.15
N ASP A 29 -5.01 13.09 -4.96
CA ASP A 29 -3.93 12.75 -4.05
C ASP A 29 -2.56 13.14 -4.62
N PHE A 30 -2.47 13.39 -5.94
CA PHE A 30 -1.24 13.83 -6.60
C PHE A 30 -1.02 15.35 -6.53
N TYR A 31 -2.04 16.11 -6.17
CA TYR A 31 -1.97 17.58 -6.14
C TYR A 31 -2.36 18.19 -4.78
N PRO A 32 -1.77 17.72 -3.66
CA PRO A 32 -2.14 18.21 -2.34
C PRO A 32 -1.87 19.71 -2.17
N ALA A 33 -0.75 20.23 -2.70
CA ALA A 33 -0.40 21.64 -2.57
C ALA A 33 -1.40 22.56 -3.26
N GLN A 34 -1.96 22.18 -4.40
CA GLN A 34 -2.99 22.96 -5.10
C GLN A 34 -4.32 22.99 -4.35
N LYS A 35 -4.63 21.94 -3.59
CA LYS A 35 -5.92 21.81 -2.91
C LYS A 35 -5.90 22.32 -1.48
N ASP A 36 -4.88 21.95 -0.76
CA ASP A 36 -4.80 22.12 0.69
C ASP A 36 -3.78 23.20 1.07
N GLY A 37 -2.96 23.64 0.13
CA GLY A 37 -1.93 24.66 0.33
C GLY A 37 -0.68 24.16 1.08
N PHE A 38 -0.56 22.83 1.29
CA PHE A 38 0.54 22.26 2.04
C PHE A 38 1.40 21.32 1.20
N GLY A 39 2.72 21.38 1.43
CA GLY A 39 3.68 20.48 0.81
C GLY A 39 3.84 20.69 -0.70
N PRO A 40 4.66 19.90 -1.35
CA PRO A 40 4.78 19.86 -2.80
C PRO A 40 3.71 18.96 -3.42
N ASN A 41 3.36 19.21 -4.67
CA ASN A 41 2.66 18.24 -5.49
C ASN A 41 3.58 17.06 -5.82
N TRP A 42 3.00 15.91 -6.12
CA TRP A 42 3.74 14.81 -6.70
C TRP A 42 4.24 15.18 -8.11
N PRO A 43 5.44 14.75 -8.50
CA PRO A 43 5.98 15.02 -9.84
C PRO A 43 5.38 14.14 -10.93
N ILE A 44 4.34 13.39 -10.62
CA ILE A 44 3.59 12.51 -11.52
C ILE A 44 2.09 12.75 -11.35
N SER A 45 1.31 12.47 -12.38
CA SER A 45 -0.13 12.55 -12.39
C SER A 45 -0.79 11.18 -12.23
N TYR A 46 -2.10 11.17 -11.95
CA TYR A 46 -2.90 9.95 -11.97
C TYR A 46 -2.91 9.29 -13.36
N ASP A 47 -3.00 10.09 -14.42
CA ASP A 47 -3.07 9.56 -15.79
C ASP A 47 -1.78 8.84 -16.20
N GLU A 48 -0.63 9.33 -15.72
CA GLU A 48 0.66 8.66 -15.94
C GLU A 48 0.76 7.32 -15.18
N ILE A 49 0.25 7.24 -13.94
CA ILE A 49 0.35 6.04 -13.12
C ILE A 49 -0.76 5.02 -13.38
N SER A 50 -1.92 5.46 -13.89
CA SER A 50 -3.10 4.60 -14.07
C SER A 50 -2.85 3.34 -14.92
N PRO A 51 -2.11 3.36 -16.03
CA PRO A 51 -1.78 2.16 -16.79
C PRO A 51 -0.96 1.14 -15.98
N HIS A 52 -0.13 1.61 -15.05
CA HIS A 52 0.66 0.74 -14.17
C HIS A 52 -0.21 0.11 -13.09
N TYR A 53 -1.21 0.82 -12.57
CA TYR A 53 -2.23 0.23 -11.71
C TYR A 53 -2.98 -0.88 -12.44
N ASP A 54 -3.43 -0.63 -13.67
CA ASP A 54 -4.10 -1.62 -14.52
C ASP A 54 -3.29 -2.90 -14.66
N PHE A 55 -1.98 -2.74 -14.97
CA PHE A 55 -1.07 -3.87 -15.12
C PHE A 55 -0.90 -4.66 -13.81
N ILE A 56 -0.62 -3.98 -12.70
CA ILE A 56 -0.32 -4.65 -11.45
C ILE A 56 -1.57 -5.33 -10.83
N GLU A 57 -2.74 -4.75 -11.01
CA GLU A 57 -4.01 -5.32 -10.56
C GLU A 57 -4.31 -6.64 -11.26
N GLN A 58 -4.10 -6.69 -12.58
CA GLN A 58 -4.26 -7.91 -13.34
C GLN A 58 -3.17 -8.94 -13.01
N PHE A 59 -1.91 -8.50 -12.91
CA PHE A 59 -0.78 -9.36 -12.56
C PHE A 59 -0.94 -10.02 -11.19
N CYS A 60 -1.35 -9.26 -10.19
CA CYS A 60 -1.57 -9.75 -8.82
C CYS A 60 -2.91 -10.48 -8.65
N GLY A 61 -3.86 -10.29 -9.56
CA GLY A 61 -5.18 -10.88 -9.47
C GLY A 61 -6.07 -10.19 -8.45
N ILE A 62 -6.27 -8.87 -8.60
CA ILE A 62 -7.08 -8.07 -7.70
C ILE A 62 -8.57 -8.25 -8.02
N TYR A 63 -9.35 -8.48 -6.97
CA TYR A 63 -10.80 -8.50 -7.01
C TYR A 63 -11.37 -7.12 -6.68
N GLY A 64 -12.52 -6.80 -7.23
CA GLY A 64 -13.21 -5.56 -6.96
C GLY A 64 -14.38 -5.34 -7.90
N LYS A 65 -15.12 -4.27 -7.62
CA LYS A 65 -16.26 -3.83 -8.42
C LYS A 65 -16.00 -2.43 -8.94
N LYS A 66 -16.51 -2.14 -10.14
CA LYS A 66 -16.58 -0.78 -10.65
C LYS A 66 -17.78 -0.07 -10.02
N ASP A 67 -17.50 1.01 -9.33
CA ASP A 67 -18.47 1.75 -8.54
C ASP A 67 -18.64 3.19 -9.02
N ASP A 68 -17.82 3.66 -9.98
CA ASP A 68 -17.82 5.00 -10.57
C ASP A 68 -17.70 6.12 -9.51
N ILE A 69 -16.88 5.88 -8.47
CA ILE A 69 -16.64 6.84 -7.39
C ILE A 69 -15.32 7.57 -7.64
N LYS A 70 -15.40 8.87 -7.81
CA LYS A 70 -14.26 9.71 -8.16
C LYS A 70 -13.13 9.67 -7.13
N GLU A 71 -13.45 9.57 -5.85
CA GLU A 71 -12.50 9.52 -4.73
C GLU A 71 -11.82 8.15 -4.60
N VAL A 72 -12.40 7.12 -5.20
CA VAL A 72 -11.88 5.74 -5.22
C VAL A 72 -11.94 5.24 -6.65
N PRO A 73 -11.00 5.64 -7.51
CA PRO A 73 -11.03 5.31 -8.93
C PRO A 73 -11.11 3.82 -9.19
N ASP A 74 -11.87 3.45 -10.20
CA ASP A 74 -12.02 2.06 -10.60
C ASP A 74 -10.76 1.50 -11.24
N GLY A 75 -10.57 0.20 -11.07
CA GLY A 75 -9.46 -0.56 -11.58
C GLY A 75 -9.86 -1.63 -12.60
N LYS A 76 -8.86 -2.43 -12.99
CA LYS A 76 -9.03 -3.63 -13.81
C LYS A 76 -9.01 -4.87 -12.93
N TYR A 77 -10.16 -5.22 -12.44
CA TYR A 77 -10.34 -6.37 -11.54
C TYR A 77 -10.51 -7.66 -12.33
N ILE A 78 -10.11 -8.77 -11.73
CA ILE A 78 -10.30 -10.10 -12.35
C ILE A 78 -11.73 -10.60 -12.17
N ASP A 79 -12.37 -10.25 -11.05
CA ASP A 79 -13.77 -10.59 -10.75
C ASP A 79 -14.26 -9.77 -9.55
N GLU A 80 -15.58 -9.82 -9.27
CA GLU A 80 -16.20 -9.27 -8.07
C GLU A 80 -16.23 -10.32 -6.96
N ILE A 81 -16.08 -9.87 -5.71
CA ILE A 81 -16.36 -10.68 -4.53
C ILE A 81 -17.74 -10.28 -4.04
N PRO A 82 -18.73 -11.19 -4.00
CA PRO A 82 -20.08 -10.83 -3.63
C PRO A 82 -20.15 -10.38 -2.16
N LEU A 83 -20.94 -9.36 -1.91
CA LEU A 83 -21.30 -8.96 -0.55
C LEU A 83 -22.20 -10.02 0.08
N THR A 84 -22.04 -10.26 1.36
CA THR A 84 -22.95 -11.10 2.13
C THR A 84 -24.33 -10.47 2.20
N LYS A 85 -25.36 -11.26 2.57
CA LYS A 85 -26.72 -10.76 2.75
C LYS A 85 -26.78 -9.61 3.76
N ASN A 86 -26.05 -9.70 4.86
CA ASN A 86 -26.04 -8.67 5.90
C ASN A 86 -25.34 -7.39 5.44
N GLU A 87 -24.24 -7.50 4.68
CA GLU A 87 -23.56 -6.36 4.07
C GLU A 87 -24.47 -5.64 3.07
N ASN A 88 -25.21 -6.39 2.25
CA ASN A 88 -26.19 -5.83 1.32
C ASN A 88 -27.31 -5.06 2.04
N ILE A 89 -27.85 -5.62 3.12
CA ILE A 89 -28.87 -4.95 3.95
C ILE A 89 -28.29 -3.67 4.55
N PHE A 90 -27.10 -3.74 5.12
CA PHE A 90 -26.45 -2.59 5.72
C PHE A 90 -26.12 -1.51 4.68
N GLY A 91 -25.58 -1.88 3.53
CA GLY A 91 -25.29 -0.96 2.42
C GLY A 91 -26.54 -0.24 1.91
N SER A 92 -27.66 -0.97 1.80
CA SER A 92 -28.95 -0.36 1.45
C SER A 92 -29.40 0.69 2.47
N GLN A 93 -29.18 0.45 3.75
CA GLN A 93 -29.50 1.42 4.81
C GLN A 93 -28.56 2.63 4.80
N VAL A 94 -27.27 2.41 4.56
CA VAL A 94 -26.29 3.51 4.42
C VAL A 94 -26.70 4.43 3.27
N LYS A 95 -27.02 3.84 2.12
CA LYS A 95 -27.45 4.59 0.94
C LYS A 95 -28.76 5.33 1.18
N SER A 96 -29.77 4.66 1.74
CA SER A 96 -31.11 5.27 1.91
C SER A 96 -31.19 6.32 3.02
N LYS A 97 -30.46 6.13 4.13
CA LYS A 97 -30.55 7.01 5.29
C LYS A 97 -29.51 8.11 5.29
N LEU A 98 -28.31 7.85 4.75
CA LEU A 98 -27.18 8.77 4.83
C LEU A 98 -26.78 9.33 3.46
N ASN A 99 -27.30 8.77 2.38
CA ASN A 99 -26.93 9.11 1.01
C ASN A 99 -25.42 9.00 0.76
N TYR A 100 -24.76 8.04 1.42
CA TYR A 100 -23.36 7.71 1.16
C TYR A 100 -23.25 6.50 0.22
N PRO A 101 -22.21 6.45 -0.61
CA PRO A 101 -21.90 5.24 -1.34
C PRO A 101 -21.47 4.13 -0.36
N PHE A 102 -21.76 2.90 -0.74
CA PHE A 102 -21.33 1.71 -0.04
C PHE A 102 -20.69 0.80 -1.07
N ILE A 103 -19.41 0.56 -0.95
CA ILE A 103 -18.62 -0.20 -1.92
C ILE A 103 -17.94 -1.39 -1.27
N GLN A 104 -17.74 -2.42 -2.07
CA GLN A 104 -16.92 -3.54 -1.68
C GLN A 104 -15.44 -3.11 -1.55
N SER A 105 -14.73 -3.70 -0.62
CA SER A 105 -13.28 -3.56 -0.59
C SER A 105 -12.66 -4.14 -1.86
N ARG A 106 -11.63 -3.48 -2.36
CA ARG A 106 -10.85 -3.91 -3.50
C ARG A 106 -9.55 -4.52 -3.00
N GLY A 107 -9.17 -5.68 -3.51
CA GLY A 107 -7.98 -6.36 -3.04
C GLY A 107 -7.96 -7.84 -3.35
N PHE A 108 -7.25 -8.58 -2.54
CA PHE A 108 -7.08 -10.02 -2.72
C PHE A 108 -8.23 -10.82 -2.09
N ASP A 109 -8.53 -11.96 -2.68
CA ASP A 109 -9.39 -12.94 -2.04
C ASP A 109 -8.70 -13.54 -0.81
N ARG A 110 -9.36 -13.48 0.35
CA ARG A 110 -8.83 -13.99 1.62
C ARG A 110 -8.65 -15.50 1.65
N ASN A 111 -9.45 -16.20 0.89
CA ASN A 111 -9.48 -17.67 0.91
C ASN A 111 -8.54 -18.30 -0.11
N SER A 112 -7.84 -17.52 -0.94
CA SER A 112 -6.99 -18.06 -2.00
C SER A 112 -5.91 -19.00 -1.45
N SER A 113 -5.24 -18.64 -0.35
CA SER A 113 -4.21 -19.46 0.26
C SER A 113 -4.71 -20.80 0.80
N VAL A 114 -5.93 -20.82 1.33
CA VAL A 114 -6.55 -22.04 1.86
C VAL A 114 -6.87 -23.00 0.74
N ARG A 115 -7.40 -22.48 -0.37
CA ARG A 115 -7.73 -23.28 -1.55
C ARG A 115 -6.50 -23.81 -2.28
N GLU A 116 -5.53 -22.93 -2.49
CA GLU A 116 -4.34 -23.22 -3.29
C GLU A 116 -3.24 -23.96 -2.50
N LYS A 117 -3.33 -24.05 -1.17
CA LYS A 117 -2.33 -24.65 -0.27
C LYS A 117 -0.93 -24.07 -0.47
N GLU A 118 -0.83 -22.84 -0.92
CA GLU A 118 0.39 -22.10 -1.18
C GLU A 118 0.41 -20.79 -0.37
N TRP A 119 1.47 -20.03 -0.51
CA TRP A 119 1.49 -18.67 -0.01
C TRP A 119 0.37 -17.84 -0.66
N PRO A 120 -0.39 -17.04 0.12
CA PRO A 120 -1.48 -16.26 -0.44
C PRO A 120 -0.96 -15.26 -1.48
N ARG A 121 -1.71 -15.05 -2.54
CA ARG A 121 -1.39 -14.05 -3.57
C ARG A 121 -1.24 -12.63 -3.02
N SER A 122 -1.87 -12.33 -1.89
CA SER A 122 -1.68 -11.07 -1.16
C SER A 122 -0.28 -10.89 -0.60
N SER A 123 0.53 -11.95 -0.52
CA SER A 123 1.93 -11.88 -0.13
C SER A 123 2.84 -11.81 -1.37
N SER A 124 3.93 -11.07 -1.25
CA SER A 124 4.95 -11.04 -2.31
C SER A 124 5.58 -12.42 -2.55
N THR A 125 5.65 -13.27 -1.53
CA THR A 125 6.11 -14.66 -1.64
C THR A 125 5.18 -15.52 -2.48
N GLY A 126 3.88 -15.25 -2.47
CA GLY A 126 2.88 -15.94 -3.28
C GLY A 126 2.64 -15.32 -4.66
N SER A 127 3.17 -14.15 -4.93
CA SER A 127 2.96 -13.41 -6.17
C SER A 127 4.26 -12.91 -6.82
N THR A 128 4.69 -11.69 -6.50
CA THR A 128 5.79 -11.00 -7.19
C THR A 128 7.14 -11.67 -7.02
N ILE A 129 7.51 -12.09 -5.81
CA ILE A 129 8.78 -12.80 -5.56
C ILE A 129 8.76 -14.19 -6.22
N LYS A 130 7.65 -14.92 -6.13
CA LYS A 130 7.48 -16.20 -6.81
C LYS A 130 7.78 -16.05 -8.30
N LYS A 131 7.13 -15.09 -8.96
CA LYS A 131 7.34 -14.81 -10.39
C LYS A 131 8.76 -14.36 -10.71
N ALA A 132 9.37 -13.55 -9.88
CA ALA A 132 10.74 -13.13 -10.07
C ALA A 132 11.71 -14.31 -10.01
N LEU A 133 11.57 -15.20 -9.04
CA LEU A 133 12.40 -16.41 -8.89
C LEU A 133 12.23 -17.39 -10.05
N GLU A 134 11.03 -17.53 -10.60
CA GLU A 134 10.74 -18.36 -11.79
C GLU A 134 11.55 -17.94 -13.01
N THR A 135 12.03 -16.70 -13.07
CA THR A 135 12.89 -16.22 -14.17
C THR A 135 14.31 -16.82 -14.13
N GLY A 136 14.75 -17.34 -12.99
CA GLY A 136 16.12 -17.79 -12.77
C GLY A 136 17.17 -16.67 -12.73
N LYS A 137 16.74 -15.40 -12.79
CA LYS A 137 17.63 -14.21 -12.86
C LYS A 137 17.71 -13.42 -11.54
N VAL A 138 17.10 -13.92 -10.47
CA VAL A 138 17.00 -13.22 -9.18
C VAL A 138 17.76 -13.98 -8.13
N GLN A 139 18.62 -13.27 -7.42
CA GLN A 139 19.28 -13.74 -6.19
C GLN A 139 18.71 -12.97 -5.00
N ILE A 140 18.37 -13.67 -3.93
CA ILE A 140 17.89 -13.08 -2.68
C ILE A 140 18.97 -13.24 -1.62
N LEU A 141 19.39 -12.13 -1.03
CA LEU A 141 20.33 -12.09 0.07
C LEU A 141 19.57 -11.90 1.38
N SER A 142 19.27 -13.01 2.06
CA SER A 142 18.66 -12.99 3.40
C SER A 142 19.69 -12.59 4.46
N ASN A 143 19.22 -12.08 5.60
CA ASN A 143 20.07 -11.61 6.69
C ASN A 143 21.05 -10.49 6.30
N HIS A 144 20.69 -9.70 5.29
CA HIS A 144 21.45 -8.54 4.88
C HIS A 144 20.56 -7.30 4.89
N ILE A 145 21.12 -6.18 5.25
CA ILE A 145 20.51 -4.86 5.14
C ILE A 145 21.37 -3.96 4.27
N VAL A 146 20.74 -3.11 3.47
CA VAL A 146 21.44 -2.07 2.75
C VAL A 146 21.74 -0.92 3.70
N GLU A 147 23.00 -0.55 3.84
CA GLU A 147 23.44 0.56 4.67
C GLU A 147 23.43 1.88 3.89
N SER A 148 24.02 1.87 2.69
CA SER A 148 24.19 3.05 1.84
C SER A 148 24.37 2.62 0.38
N PHE A 149 24.34 3.58 -0.52
CA PHE A 149 24.74 3.41 -1.92
C PHE A 149 25.71 4.53 -2.33
N GLU A 150 26.42 4.29 -3.43
CA GLU A 150 27.30 5.26 -4.06
C GLU A 150 26.82 5.56 -5.48
N THR A 151 27.03 6.78 -5.93
CA THR A 151 26.85 7.19 -7.32
C THR A 151 28.21 7.51 -7.96
N ASN A 152 28.28 7.36 -9.25
CA ASN A 152 29.43 7.84 -10.00
C ASN A 152 29.34 9.37 -10.09
N LYS A 153 30.36 10.09 -9.60
CA LYS A 153 30.38 11.55 -9.54
C LYS A 153 30.31 12.26 -10.90
N ILE A 154 30.63 11.55 -11.98
CA ILE A 154 30.61 12.12 -13.33
C ILE A 154 29.26 11.86 -14.00
N THR A 155 28.73 10.63 -13.87
CA THR A 155 27.49 10.21 -14.53
C THR A 155 26.25 10.36 -13.66
N GLU A 156 26.44 10.57 -12.34
CA GLU A 156 25.39 10.60 -11.31
C GLU A 156 24.57 9.32 -11.20
N LEU A 157 24.96 8.26 -11.91
CA LEU A 157 24.29 6.97 -11.88
C LEU A 157 24.76 6.15 -10.67
N ALA A 158 23.89 5.29 -10.17
CA ALA A 158 24.25 4.34 -9.12
C ALA A 158 25.42 3.46 -9.58
N SER A 159 26.34 3.19 -8.66
CA SER A 159 27.55 2.41 -8.97
C SER A 159 27.79 1.28 -8.00
N LYS A 160 27.47 1.46 -6.72
CA LYS A 160 27.69 0.47 -5.67
C LYS A 160 26.64 0.56 -4.58
N ILE A 161 26.42 -0.55 -3.88
CA ILE A 161 25.67 -0.59 -2.62
C ILE A 161 26.53 -1.23 -1.54
N THR A 162 26.45 -0.70 -0.33
CA THR A 162 27.03 -1.32 0.86
C THR A 162 25.95 -2.09 1.60
N ILE A 163 26.17 -3.37 1.79
CA ILE A 163 25.30 -4.27 2.55
C ILE A 163 25.99 -4.73 3.83
N VAL A 164 25.19 -5.00 4.85
CA VAL A 164 25.68 -5.49 6.15
C VAL A 164 24.98 -6.80 6.48
N ASN A 165 25.76 -7.84 6.71
CA ASN A 165 25.26 -9.10 7.20
C ASN A 165 24.83 -8.95 8.67
N THR A 166 23.56 -9.17 8.97
CA THR A 166 22.99 -8.96 10.31
C THR A 166 23.42 -10.00 11.36
N ASN A 167 23.98 -11.13 10.93
CA ASN A 167 24.43 -12.18 11.85
C ASN A 167 25.82 -11.90 12.44
N ASN A 168 26.70 -11.27 11.68
CA ASN A 168 28.09 -11.08 12.07
C ASN A 168 28.58 -9.62 11.93
N GLY A 169 27.75 -8.72 11.39
CA GLY A 169 28.12 -7.32 11.18
C GLY A 169 29.11 -7.08 10.01
N HIS A 170 29.47 -8.13 9.26
CA HIS A 170 30.39 -7.98 8.13
C HIS A 170 29.77 -7.09 7.03
N LYS A 171 30.55 -6.13 6.53
CA LYS A 171 30.15 -5.25 5.42
C LYS A 171 30.74 -5.77 4.12
N GLU A 172 29.92 -5.69 3.09
CA GLU A 172 30.26 -6.07 1.73
C GLU A 172 29.80 -5.00 0.76
N VAL A 173 30.56 -4.76 -0.30
CA VAL A 173 30.23 -3.78 -1.34
C VAL A 173 29.92 -4.54 -2.63
N LEU A 174 28.74 -4.29 -3.18
CA LEU A 174 28.29 -4.86 -4.45
C LEU A 174 28.25 -3.77 -5.51
N ASN A 175 28.78 -4.07 -6.70
CA ASN A 175 28.65 -3.20 -7.86
C ASN A 175 27.25 -3.33 -8.46
N CYS A 176 26.69 -2.22 -8.92
CA CYS A 176 25.38 -2.19 -9.56
C CYS A 176 25.29 -1.04 -10.55
N ASP A 177 24.47 -1.21 -11.56
CA ASP A 177 24.18 -0.19 -12.58
C ASP A 177 22.88 0.56 -12.27
N LEU A 178 22.01 -0.03 -11.45
CA LEU A 178 20.72 0.54 -11.09
C LEU A 178 20.31 0.06 -9.70
N VAL A 179 19.73 0.95 -8.90
CA VAL A 179 19.22 0.65 -7.56
C VAL A 179 17.77 1.06 -7.41
N PHE A 180 16.91 0.11 -7.03
CA PHE A 180 15.53 0.38 -6.61
C PHE A 180 15.44 0.34 -5.09
N LEU A 181 15.20 1.48 -4.46
CA LEU A 181 15.03 1.61 -3.01
C LEU A 181 13.58 1.34 -2.60
N CYS A 182 13.26 0.10 -2.26
CA CYS A 182 11.92 -0.35 -1.87
C CYS A 182 11.87 -0.81 -0.39
N ALA A 183 12.69 -0.23 0.46
CA ALA A 183 12.86 -0.64 1.86
C ALA A 183 11.80 -0.06 2.82
N SER A 184 10.71 0.49 2.32
CA SER A 184 9.70 1.31 3.00
C SER A 184 10.22 2.72 3.32
N THR A 185 9.29 3.65 3.60
CA THR A 185 9.56 5.09 3.73
C THR A 185 10.74 5.40 4.68
N ILE A 186 10.66 4.95 5.92
CA ILE A 186 11.70 5.26 6.93
C ILE A 186 13.03 4.56 6.64
N SER A 187 12.99 3.30 6.21
CA SER A 187 14.23 2.58 5.91
C SER A 187 14.91 3.09 4.65
N THR A 188 14.15 3.46 3.62
CA THR A 188 14.66 4.13 2.42
C THR A 188 15.30 5.47 2.79
N LEU A 189 14.62 6.28 3.62
CA LEU A 189 15.18 7.54 4.12
C LEU A 189 16.51 7.33 4.86
N ARG A 190 16.61 6.29 5.70
CA ARG A 190 17.89 5.99 6.39
C ARG A 190 19.02 5.65 5.42
N ILE A 191 18.73 4.88 4.37
CA ILE A 191 19.73 4.57 3.34
C ILE A 191 20.20 5.85 2.66
N LEU A 192 19.26 6.73 2.29
CA LEU A 192 19.55 8.01 1.66
C LEU A 192 20.39 8.92 2.57
N LEU A 193 20.00 9.09 3.83
CA LEU A 193 20.74 9.90 4.81
C LEU A 193 22.16 9.35 5.09
N ASN A 194 22.30 8.03 5.17
CA ASN A 194 23.61 7.41 5.34
C ASN A 194 24.50 7.65 4.12
N SER A 195 23.93 7.62 2.92
CA SER A 195 24.66 7.90 1.68
C SER A 195 25.05 9.36 1.60
N GLU A 196 24.17 10.29 1.97
CA GLU A 196 24.43 11.72 2.03
C GLU A 196 25.51 12.07 3.06
N ALA A 197 25.47 11.49 4.26
CA ALA A 197 26.49 11.68 5.28
C ALA A 197 27.90 11.27 4.82
N GLN A 198 27.98 10.45 3.78
CA GLN A 198 29.22 10.02 3.12
C GLN A 198 29.40 10.68 1.76
N SER A 199 28.82 11.86 1.50
CA SER A 199 28.75 12.49 0.17
C SER A 199 30.10 12.65 -0.52
N ASN A 200 31.16 12.88 0.23
CA ASN A 200 32.55 12.97 -0.30
C ASN A 200 32.99 11.66 -0.99
N SER A 201 32.51 10.51 -0.54
CA SER A 201 32.83 9.20 -1.10
C SER A 201 31.65 8.63 -1.91
N SER A 202 30.40 8.82 -1.45
CA SER A 202 29.21 8.26 -2.09
C SER A 202 28.79 8.98 -3.37
N GLY A 203 29.15 10.25 -3.51
CA GLY A 203 28.71 11.08 -4.63
C GLY A 203 27.23 11.49 -4.59
N PHE A 204 26.48 11.09 -3.58
CA PHE A 204 25.06 11.43 -3.42
C PHE A 204 24.90 12.64 -2.48
N GLU A 205 24.13 13.64 -2.92
CA GLU A 205 23.82 14.84 -2.15
C GLU A 205 22.36 15.28 -2.40
N ASP A 206 21.63 15.64 -1.32
CA ASP A 206 20.30 16.26 -1.46
C ASP A 206 20.41 17.77 -1.74
N THR A 207 20.47 18.11 -3.01
CA THR A 207 20.49 19.52 -3.45
C THR A 207 19.16 20.23 -3.23
N SER A 208 18.07 19.50 -3.00
CA SER A 208 16.74 20.07 -2.78
C SER A 208 16.48 20.52 -1.34
N GLY A 209 17.24 20.02 -0.37
CA GLY A 209 17.04 20.21 1.06
C GLY A 209 15.69 19.66 1.56
N LYS A 210 15.07 18.72 0.84
CA LYS A 210 13.76 18.14 1.16
C LYS A 210 13.83 16.72 1.72
N LEU A 211 15.01 16.12 1.72
CA LEU A 211 15.21 14.78 2.26
C LEU A 211 14.79 14.74 3.74
N GLY A 212 13.97 13.77 4.09
CA GLY A 212 13.43 13.62 5.44
C GLY A 212 12.32 14.61 5.84
N LYS A 213 11.83 15.42 4.91
CA LYS A 213 10.72 16.34 5.14
C LYS A 213 9.42 15.81 4.51
N PHE A 214 8.28 16.40 4.91
CA PHE A 214 6.96 16.10 4.38
C PHE A 214 6.49 14.65 4.58
N LEU A 215 6.96 13.99 5.65
CA LEU A 215 6.39 12.70 6.03
C LEU A 215 4.93 12.88 6.45
N MET A 216 4.04 12.17 5.79
CA MET A 216 2.60 12.19 6.06
C MET A 216 2.08 10.76 6.17
N ASP A 217 1.03 10.57 6.94
CA ASP A 217 0.29 9.34 7.07
C ASP A 217 -1.20 9.64 7.27
N HIS A 218 -2.04 8.62 7.21
CA HIS A 218 -3.47 8.74 7.45
C HIS A 218 -3.76 9.03 8.93
N ILE A 219 -4.74 9.90 9.16
CA ILE A 219 -5.36 10.01 10.48
C ILE A 219 -6.49 9.00 10.52
N SER A 220 -6.40 8.03 11.42
CA SER A 220 -7.43 7.01 11.61
C SER A 220 -8.00 7.05 13.01
N VAL A 221 -9.32 6.89 13.11
CA VAL A 221 -10.03 6.74 14.39
C VAL A 221 -10.75 5.40 14.35
N CYS A 222 -10.33 4.49 15.22
CA CYS A 222 -11.00 3.20 15.37
C CYS A 222 -12.05 3.29 16.47
N ARG A 223 -13.23 2.70 16.20
CA ARG A 223 -14.28 2.47 17.18
C ARG A 223 -14.63 1.00 17.20
N PHE A 224 -14.59 0.41 18.37
CA PHE A 224 -14.99 -0.97 18.59
C PHE A 224 -16.34 -0.97 19.30
N PHE A 225 -17.29 -1.73 18.78
CA PHE A 225 -18.57 -1.95 19.40
C PHE A 225 -19.00 -3.41 19.19
N SER A 226 -19.80 -3.92 20.09
CA SER A 226 -20.41 -5.24 19.95
C SER A 226 -21.92 -5.08 19.78
N VAL A 227 -22.47 -5.89 18.88
CA VAL A 227 -23.93 -6.01 18.73
C VAL A 227 -24.35 -7.28 19.45
N PRO A 228 -25.34 -7.21 20.37
CA PRO A 228 -25.86 -8.40 21.05
C PRO A 228 -26.35 -9.42 20.01
N ASN A 229 -25.77 -10.60 20.01
CA ASN A 229 -26.23 -11.69 19.17
C ASN A 229 -27.53 -12.26 19.76
N LYS A 230 -28.67 -12.04 19.11
CA LYS A 230 -29.89 -12.77 19.44
C LYS A 230 -29.67 -14.23 19.07
N LYS A 231 -29.52 -15.08 20.06
CA LYS A 231 -29.15 -16.50 19.98
C LYS A 231 -30.00 -17.36 18.98
N ASN A 232 -30.99 -16.81 18.31
CA ASN A 232 -31.92 -17.55 17.47
C ASN A 232 -31.93 -17.14 16.00
N SER A 233 -30.93 -16.42 15.51
CA SER A 233 -30.89 -16.05 14.08
C SER A 233 -29.62 -16.48 13.35
N ALA A 234 -28.94 -17.51 13.81
CA ALA A 234 -28.05 -18.25 12.96
C ALA A 234 -28.91 -19.02 11.96
N SER A 235 -29.46 -18.34 10.96
CA SER A 235 -29.99 -18.99 9.80
C SER A 235 -28.86 -19.79 9.16
N GLN A 236 -29.09 -21.08 8.95
CA GLN A 236 -28.18 -22.02 8.27
C GLN A 236 -27.77 -21.57 6.85
N GLY A 237 -27.97 -20.31 6.48
CA GLY A 237 -27.77 -19.76 5.15
C GLY A 237 -26.66 -18.71 5.01
N ASP A 238 -26.07 -18.23 6.11
CA ASP A 238 -24.96 -17.25 6.03
C ASP A 238 -23.59 -17.95 6.14
N GLN A 239 -23.34 -18.93 5.29
CA GLN A 239 -21.97 -19.35 5.01
C GLN A 239 -21.26 -18.15 4.34
N PRO A 240 -20.06 -17.79 4.77
CA PRO A 240 -19.27 -16.81 4.03
C PRO A 240 -19.15 -17.29 2.59
N PRO A 241 -19.27 -16.41 1.60
CA PRO A 241 -19.12 -16.81 0.20
C PRO A 241 -17.75 -17.49 0.02
N ASP A 242 -17.65 -18.43 -0.93
CA ASP A 242 -16.40 -19.13 -1.26
C ASP A 242 -15.25 -18.17 -1.53
N LEU A 243 -15.59 -16.97 -2.02
CA LEU A 243 -14.69 -15.83 -2.14
C LEU A 243 -14.99 -14.82 -1.02
N SER A 244 -13.97 -14.36 -0.34
CA SER A 244 -14.08 -13.28 0.65
C SER A 244 -13.04 -12.20 0.44
N GLY A 245 -13.47 -10.95 0.43
CA GLY A 245 -12.60 -9.79 0.23
C GLY A 245 -11.59 -9.58 1.36
N ALA A 246 -10.55 -8.85 1.08
CA ALA A 246 -9.50 -8.48 2.04
C ALA A 246 -10.01 -7.59 3.19
N GLY A 247 -11.03 -6.77 2.93
CA GLY A 247 -11.84 -6.06 3.92
C GLY A 247 -13.29 -6.35 3.62
N SER A 248 -14.22 -5.86 4.40
CA SER A 248 -15.63 -6.10 4.11
C SER A 248 -16.16 -5.08 3.11
N PHE A 249 -16.13 -3.81 3.47
CA PHE A 249 -16.66 -2.73 2.67
C PHE A 249 -16.05 -1.38 3.06
N PHE A 250 -16.28 -0.38 2.21
CA PHE A 250 -15.95 1.00 2.47
C PHE A 250 -17.18 1.90 2.26
N ILE A 251 -17.23 2.96 3.03
CA ILE A 251 -18.19 4.05 2.89
C ILE A 251 -17.36 5.32 2.58
N PRO A 252 -17.08 5.60 1.29
CA PRO A 252 -16.40 6.83 0.92
C PRO A 252 -17.20 8.04 1.36
N PHE A 253 -16.53 9.02 1.92
CA PHE A 253 -17.14 10.28 2.36
C PHE A 253 -16.23 11.46 2.03
N GLY A 254 -16.74 12.66 2.20
CA GLY A 254 -15.99 13.89 1.97
C GLY A 254 -16.63 14.78 0.92
N THR A 255 -17.15 14.22 -0.18
CA THR A 255 -17.93 15.00 -1.16
C THR A 255 -19.31 15.39 -0.66
N ASN A 256 -19.89 14.58 0.23
CA ASN A 256 -21.23 14.77 0.78
C ASN A 256 -21.24 15.42 2.18
N LEU A 257 -20.08 15.72 2.74
CA LEU A 257 -20.02 16.45 4.01
C LEU A 257 -20.37 17.91 3.79
N PRO A 258 -21.14 18.54 4.70
CA PRO A 258 -21.36 19.97 4.66
C PRO A 258 -20.01 20.68 4.66
N LYS A 259 -19.89 21.75 3.86
CA LYS A 259 -18.71 22.61 3.88
C LYS A 259 -18.55 23.15 5.29
N ILE A 260 -17.57 22.64 6.02
CA ILE A 260 -17.16 23.22 7.29
C ILE A 260 -16.26 24.40 6.92
N GLU A 261 -16.64 25.61 7.31
CA GLU A 261 -15.82 26.80 7.10
C GLU A 261 -14.39 26.54 7.59
N ASN A 262 -13.42 26.79 6.73
CA ASN A 262 -11.98 26.59 6.97
C ASN A 262 -11.45 25.14 7.00
N ILE A 263 -12.22 24.14 6.60
CA ILE A 263 -11.71 22.77 6.41
C ILE A 263 -11.96 22.32 4.97
N ASN A 264 -10.97 22.54 4.11
CA ASN A 264 -11.07 22.23 2.68
C ASN A 264 -10.69 20.79 2.29
N PHE A 265 -10.37 19.92 3.26
CA PHE A 265 -9.67 18.67 2.97
C PHE A 265 -10.15 17.44 3.76
N LEU A 266 -11.39 17.45 4.28
CA LEU A 266 -11.95 16.23 4.82
C LEU A 266 -12.32 15.26 3.70
N ARG A 267 -11.45 14.31 3.46
CA ARG A 267 -11.67 13.16 2.58
C ARG A 267 -11.35 11.90 3.34
N GLY A 268 -12.17 10.92 3.16
CA GLY A 268 -11.94 9.67 3.82
C GLY A 268 -12.95 8.60 3.42
N TYR A 269 -12.82 7.48 4.08
CA TYR A 269 -13.72 6.34 3.98
C TYR A 269 -13.75 5.63 5.33
N GLY A 270 -14.89 5.03 5.63
CA GLY A 270 -15.13 4.23 6.83
C GLY A 270 -15.48 2.81 6.48
#